data_7ed954abc9008371dad7319f29d5a6fd
#
_entry.id   7ed954abc9008371dad7319f29d5a6fd
#
_cell.length_a   1.000
_cell.length_b   1.000
_cell.length_c   1.000
_cell.angle_alpha   90.00
_cell.angle_beta   90.00
_cell.angle_gamma   90.00
#
_symmetry.space_group_name_H-M   'P 1'
#
loop_
_entity.id
_entity.type
_entity.pdbx_description
1 polymer ?
#
loop_
_entity_poly.entity_id
_entity_poly.type
_entity_poly.pdbx_seq_one_letter_code
_entity_poly.pdbx_strand_id
1 'polypeptide(L)'
;MVGLFVSLLAGALLAARHVRRGPLRLLPWLILLLALGHEALERVIRHRYAASAPVRSVGAAASLWHPITTTDLVVHFFELPEPALRVKRLRVAQISDLHISSRLPKAYFEAALDSVVAQDPDLIFVTGDNVSHVDSLPLLSEVLTGRLHARFGVFAVLGNHDFETAPEAVRQALSAAGITRVSSDCVRLPQSIGRVVVCGTEAPWGPKLETPLAAHDLSLILSHTPDNIYDLAAQGASVVFSGHTHGGQLRVPGFGALVVPSSYGRRFDEGHFRVGGADLFVSTGLGAYHPPLRIYCQPDVIVVDLVNDQGV
;
A
#
# COMPACT_ATOMS: atom_id res chain seq x y z
N MET A 1 -3.21 18.36 -1.00
CA MET A 1 -3.18 19.17 0.24
C MET A 1 -1.77 19.49 0.73
N VAL A 2 -0.80 18.58 0.67
CA VAL A 2 0.58 18.85 1.13
C VAL A 2 1.31 19.83 0.21
N GLY A 3 1.06 19.82 -1.10
CA GLY A 3 1.55 20.89 -1.98
C GLY A 3 1.10 22.28 -1.53
N LEU A 4 -0.09 22.37 -0.95
CA LEU A 4 -0.60 23.58 -0.34
C LEU A 4 0.20 23.97 0.92
N PHE A 5 0.57 23.01 1.78
CA PHE A 5 1.39 23.24 2.97
C PHE A 5 2.78 23.75 2.62
N VAL A 6 3.49 23.08 1.70
CA VAL A 6 4.82 23.49 1.25
C VAL A 6 4.76 24.85 0.55
N SER A 7 3.75 25.08 -0.28
CA SER A 7 3.54 26.36 -0.96
C SER A 7 3.18 27.48 0.03
N LEU A 8 2.35 27.20 1.04
CA LEU A 8 2.01 28.16 2.10
C LEU A 8 3.23 28.47 2.97
N LEU A 9 4.04 27.46 3.31
CA LEU A 9 5.27 27.68 4.08
C LEU A 9 6.27 28.50 3.30
N ALA A 10 6.51 28.17 2.03
CA ALA A 10 7.38 28.95 1.15
C ALA A 10 6.86 30.38 0.94
N GLY A 11 5.56 30.54 0.71
CA GLY A 11 4.88 31.81 0.58
C GLY A 11 4.97 32.65 1.86
N ALA A 12 4.82 32.02 3.05
CA ALA A 12 4.96 32.68 4.35
C ALA A 12 6.40 33.17 4.58
N LEU A 13 7.40 32.35 4.24
CA LEU A 13 8.82 32.73 4.37
C LEU A 13 9.21 33.87 3.40
N LEU A 14 8.67 33.85 2.18
CA LEU A 14 8.89 34.91 1.20
C LEU A 14 8.18 36.21 1.63
N ALA A 15 6.93 36.14 2.11
CA ALA A 15 6.17 37.28 2.60
C ALA A 15 6.82 37.90 3.84
N ALA A 16 7.39 37.11 4.75
CA ALA A 16 8.10 37.57 5.93
C ALA A 16 9.33 38.46 5.58
N ARG A 17 9.96 38.21 4.42
CA ARG A 17 11.08 39.02 3.91
C ARG A 17 10.66 40.39 3.41
N HIS A 18 9.45 40.55 2.89
CA HIS A 18 9.01 41.76 2.19
C HIS A 18 8.09 42.64 3.03
N VAL A 19 7.36 42.09 4.03
CA VAL A 19 6.41 42.87 4.88
C VAL A 19 7.10 43.32 6.16
N ARG A 20 7.75 44.49 6.11
CA ARG A 20 8.50 45.02 7.26
C ARG A 20 7.66 45.87 8.25
N ARG A 21 6.45 46.34 7.91
CA ARG A 21 5.62 47.22 8.74
C ARG A 21 4.13 46.90 8.65
N GLY A 22 3.37 47.20 9.73
CA GLY A 22 1.91 47.05 9.81
C GLY A 22 1.43 45.66 10.27
N PRO A 23 0.11 45.46 10.37
CA PRO A 23 -0.51 44.20 10.85
C PRO A 23 -0.19 42.99 9.91
N LEU A 24 0.06 43.24 8.65
CA LEU A 24 0.42 42.20 7.67
C LEU A 24 1.74 41.47 8.01
N ARG A 25 2.59 42.03 8.88
CA ARG A 25 3.80 41.35 9.39
C ARG A 25 3.48 40.05 10.17
N LEU A 26 2.25 39.94 10.70
CA LEU A 26 1.81 38.76 11.44
C LEU A 26 1.27 37.65 10.53
N LEU A 27 0.92 37.95 9.29
CA LEU A 27 0.34 37.01 8.34
C LEU A 27 1.22 35.76 8.11
N PRO A 28 2.55 35.86 7.91
CA PRO A 28 3.40 34.67 7.77
C PRO A 28 3.37 33.76 9.01
N TRP A 29 3.33 34.35 10.19
CA TRP A 29 3.27 33.57 11.45
C TRP A 29 1.91 32.93 11.65
N LEU A 30 0.83 33.59 11.26
CA LEU A 30 -0.51 33.01 11.27
C LEU A 30 -0.59 31.81 10.31
N ILE A 31 -0.07 31.96 9.09
CA ILE A 31 0.00 30.87 8.11
C ILE A 31 0.81 29.69 8.67
N LEU A 32 1.95 29.96 9.29
CA LEU A 32 2.78 28.92 9.91
C LEU A 32 2.03 28.21 11.05
N LEU A 33 1.34 28.96 11.93
CA LEU A 33 0.55 28.39 13.01
C LEU A 33 -0.59 27.51 12.49
N LEU A 34 -1.31 27.96 11.46
CA LEU A 34 -2.37 27.19 10.81
C LEU A 34 -1.80 25.91 10.17
N ALA A 35 -0.65 26.00 9.53
CA ALA A 35 0.03 24.86 8.94
C ALA A 35 0.48 23.85 9.99
N LEU A 36 1.07 24.31 11.11
CA LEU A 36 1.45 23.43 12.22
C LEU A 36 0.23 22.81 12.91
N GLY A 37 -0.83 23.60 13.09
CA GLY A 37 -2.11 23.10 13.64
C GLY A 37 -2.75 22.03 12.75
N HIS A 38 -2.75 22.25 11.44
CA HIS A 38 -3.22 21.25 10.47
C HIS A 38 -2.37 19.98 10.53
N GLU A 39 -1.05 20.11 10.56
CA GLU A 39 -0.13 18.97 10.69
C GLU A 39 -0.38 18.19 11.99
N ALA A 40 -0.53 18.87 13.11
CA ALA A 40 -0.83 18.21 14.38
C ALA A 40 -2.18 17.48 14.33
N LEU A 41 -3.19 18.08 13.70
CA LEU A 41 -4.51 17.46 13.53
C LEU A 41 -4.41 16.19 12.67
N GLU A 42 -3.71 16.24 11.54
CA GLU A 42 -3.52 15.08 10.66
C GLU A 42 -2.82 13.93 11.40
N ARG A 43 -1.83 14.22 12.25
CA ARG A 43 -1.18 13.21 13.10
C ARG A 43 -2.14 12.58 14.10
N VAL A 44 -2.95 13.40 14.76
CA VAL A 44 -3.97 12.91 15.70
C VAL A 44 -4.98 12.03 14.98
N ILE A 45 -5.45 12.44 13.78
CA ILE A 45 -6.38 11.67 12.98
C ILE A 45 -5.74 10.34 12.56
N ARG A 46 -4.52 10.37 12.00
CA ARG A 46 -3.78 9.15 11.63
C ARG A 46 -3.62 8.19 12.82
N HIS A 47 -3.26 8.72 13.97
CA HIS A 47 -3.06 7.91 15.18
C HIS A 47 -4.36 7.23 15.67
N ARG A 48 -5.52 7.85 15.44
CA ARG A 48 -6.83 7.24 15.78
C ARG A 48 -7.15 5.99 14.95
N TYR A 49 -6.62 5.89 13.75
CA TYR A 49 -6.83 4.75 12.86
C TYR A 49 -5.67 3.75 12.91
N ALA A 50 -4.49 4.15 13.36
CA ALA A 50 -3.35 3.26 13.48
C ALA A 50 -3.69 2.09 14.44
N ALA A 51 -3.53 0.85 13.94
CA ALA A 51 -3.90 -0.36 14.67
C ALA A 51 -2.68 -0.98 15.37
N SER A 52 -1.81 -1.67 14.65
CA SER A 52 -0.62 -2.28 15.24
C SER A 52 0.65 -1.94 14.47
N ALA A 53 1.77 -1.93 15.17
CA ALA A 53 3.08 -1.98 14.53
C ALA A 53 3.37 -3.42 14.05
N PRO A 54 4.27 -3.62 13.07
CA PRO A 54 4.72 -4.95 12.72
C PRO A 54 5.35 -5.65 13.94
N VAL A 55 5.01 -6.92 14.13
CA VAL A 55 5.60 -7.74 15.23
C VAL A 55 7.09 -8.01 14.97
N ARG A 56 7.49 -7.97 13.70
CA ARG A 56 8.88 -8.12 13.27
C ARG A 56 9.08 -7.42 11.93
N SER A 57 10.27 -6.87 11.73
CA SER A 57 10.72 -6.38 10.42
C SER A 57 12.10 -6.94 10.09
N VAL A 58 12.31 -7.34 8.85
CA VAL A 58 13.57 -7.93 8.37
C VAL A 58 14.00 -7.16 7.12
N GLY A 59 15.21 -6.64 7.14
CA GLY A 59 15.79 -5.84 6.06
C GLY A 59 16.77 -4.81 6.58
N ALA A 60 17.19 -3.90 5.71
CA ALA A 60 18.04 -2.80 6.10
C ALA A 60 17.31 -1.86 7.07
N ALA A 61 17.95 -1.49 8.18
CA ALA A 61 17.38 -0.49 9.07
C ALA A 61 17.54 0.91 8.45
N ALA A 62 16.45 1.67 8.38
CA ALA A 62 16.52 3.08 8.01
C ALA A 62 17.34 3.84 9.07
N SER A 63 18.25 4.70 8.64
CA SER A 63 19.08 5.50 9.52
C SER A 63 19.17 6.93 9.04
N LEU A 64 19.39 7.89 9.95
CA LEU A 64 19.56 9.30 9.59
C LEU A 64 20.76 9.52 8.66
N TRP A 65 21.74 8.62 8.67
CA TRP A 65 22.96 8.69 7.86
C TRP A 65 22.82 7.96 6.52
N HIS A 66 21.71 7.26 6.32
CA HIS A 66 21.40 6.54 5.07
C HIS A 66 20.01 6.97 4.55
N PRO A 67 19.92 8.17 3.96
CA PRO A 67 18.63 8.73 3.57
C PRO A 67 18.03 8.10 2.31
N ILE A 68 18.86 7.62 1.38
CA ILE A 68 18.41 7.03 0.11
C ILE A 68 18.13 5.55 0.36
N THR A 69 16.87 5.17 0.23
CA THR A 69 16.36 3.83 0.57
C THR A 69 15.67 3.13 -0.61
N THR A 70 15.98 3.55 -1.84
CA THR A 70 15.24 3.15 -3.05
C THR A 70 15.19 1.63 -3.27
N THR A 71 16.23 0.90 -2.87
CA THR A 71 16.34 -0.56 -3.00
C THR A 71 16.51 -1.29 -1.68
N ASP A 72 16.36 -0.60 -0.57
CA ASP A 72 16.51 -1.15 0.78
C ASP A 72 15.24 -1.86 1.20
N LEU A 73 14.99 -3.03 0.63
CA LEU A 73 13.79 -3.81 0.87
C LEU A 73 13.65 -4.21 2.35
N VAL A 74 12.44 -4.05 2.88
CA VAL A 74 12.06 -4.52 4.21
C VAL A 74 10.84 -5.43 4.10
N VAL A 75 10.84 -6.52 4.86
CA VAL A 75 9.68 -7.40 5.04
C VAL A 75 9.10 -7.13 6.42
N HIS A 76 7.86 -6.64 6.46
CA HIS A 76 7.10 -6.37 7.67
C HIS A 76 6.15 -7.52 7.97
N PHE A 77 6.19 -8.04 9.20
CA PHE A 77 5.30 -9.11 9.65
C PHE A 77 4.27 -8.56 10.62
N PHE A 78 3.02 -8.88 10.36
CA PHE A 78 1.88 -8.58 11.22
C PHE A 78 1.19 -9.86 11.62
N GLU A 79 0.49 -9.81 12.74
CA GLU A 79 -0.34 -10.90 13.23
C GLU A 79 -1.73 -10.37 13.57
N LEU A 80 -2.76 -11.04 13.07
CA LEU A 80 -4.16 -10.72 13.35
C LEU A 80 -4.85 -11.96 13.92
N PRO A 81 -5.49 -11.86 15.09
CA PRO A 81 -6.37 -12.90 15.59
C PRO A 81 -7.57 -13.10 14.66
N GLU A 82 -7.77 -14.34 14.19
CA GLU A 82 -8.88 -14.69 13.32
C GLU A 82 -9.50 -16.04 13.73
N PRO A 83 -10.41 -16.02 14.72
CA PRO A 83 -10.98 -17.23 15.28
C PRO A 83 -11.90 -17.99 14.31
N ALA A 84 -12.31 -17.37 13.19
CA ALA A 84 -13.15 -18.02 12.17
C ALA A 84 -12.37 -18.99 11.27
N LEU A 85 -11.03 -18.96 11.30
CA LEU A 85 -10.19 -19.93 10.57
C LEU A 85 -10.35 -21.34 11.15
N ARG A 86 -10.29 -22.34 10.26
CA ARG A 86 -10.23 -23.78 10.61
C ARG A 86 -8.81 -24.35 10.57
N VAL A 87 -7.82 -23.50 10.42
CA VAL A 87 -6.39 -23.78 10.45
C VAL A 87 -5.74 -22.88 11.48
N LYS A 88 -4.60 -23.31 12.03
CA LYS A 88 -3.87 -22.50 13.02
C LYS A 88 -3.43 -21.15 12.47
N ARG A 89 -3.06 -21.11 11.19
CA ARG A 89 -2.54 -19.91 10.52
C ARG A 89 -2.89 -19.92 9.04
N LEU A 90 -3.22 -18.76 8.52
CA LEU A 90 -3.27 -18.45 7.09
C LEU A 90 -2.34 -17.26 6.83
N ARG A 91 -1.21 -17.48 6.12
CA ARG A 91 -0.23 -16.44 5.81
C ARG A 91 -0.52 -15.79 4.47
N VAL A 92 -0.68 -14.48 4.48
CA VAL A 92 -0.87 -13.65 3.31
C VAL A 92 0.37 -12.78 3.11
N ALA A 93 0.99 -12.82 1.94
CA ALA A 93 2.05 -11.87 1.56
C ALA A 93 1.49 -10.87 0.55
N GLN A 94 1.77 -9.59 0.75
CA GLN A 94 1.37 -8.51 -0.14
C GLN A 94 2.60 -7.86 -0.76
N ILE A 95 2.54 -7.65 -2.06
CA ILE A 95 3.39 -6.73 -2.83
C ILE A 95 2.52 -5.74 -3.59
N SER A 96 3.04 -4.57 -3.84
CA SER A 96 2.34 -3.48 -4.51
C SER A 96 3.30 -2.60 -5.29
N ASP A 97 2.74 -1.82 -6.22
CA ASP A 97 3.45 -0.70 -6.85
C ASP A 97 4.85 -1.10 -7.35
N LEU A 98 4.89 -2.16 -8.16
CA LEU A 98 6.14 -2.63 -8.72
C LEU A 98 6.77 -1.58 -9.65
N HIS A 99 5.93 -0.82 -10.40
CA HIS A 99 6.40 0.18 -11.37
C HIS A 99 7.60 -0.32 -12.16
N ILE A 100 7.52 -1.56 -12.62
CA ILE A 100 8.62 -2.19 -13.36
C ILE A 100 9.02 -1.30 -14.51
N SER A 101 10.31 -0.98 -14.55
CA SER A 101 10.91 -0.12 -15.54
C SER A 101 12.41 -0.40 -15.64
N SER A 102 13.04 0.06 -16.71
CA SER A 102 14.51 0.00 -16.87
C SER A 102 15.28 0.89 -15.88
N ARG A 103 14.59 1.65 -15.02
CA ARG A 103 15.22 2.56 -14.05
C ARG A 103 15.73 1.86 -12.80
N LEU A 104 15.12 0.70 -12.44
CA LEU A 104 15.62 -0.17 -11.39
C LEU A 104 16.11 -1.49 -12.02
N PRO A 105 17.18 -2.10 -11.51
CA PRO A 105 17.71 -3.34 -12.05
C PRO A 105 16.68 -4.47 -11.99
N LYS A 106 16.59 -5.29 -13.04
CA LYS A 106 15.75 -6.51 -13.04
C LYS A 106 16.04 -7.39 -11.83
N ALA A 107 17.32 -7.57 -11.49
CA ALA A 107 17.76 -8.38 -10.35
C ALA A 107 17.19 -7.87 -9.00
N TYR A 108 16.90 -6.56 -8.86
CA TYR A 108 16.23 -6.04 -7.67
C TYR A 108 14.80 -6.59 -7.54
N PHE A 109 14.03 -6.53 -8.64
CA PHE A 109 12.65 -7.06 -8.63
C PHE A 109 12.64 -8.56 -8.40
N GLU A 110 13.54 -9.29 -9.04
CA GLU A 110 13.68 -10.74 -8.88
C GLU A 110 13.98 -11.07 -7.41
N ALA A 111 14.96 -10.43 -6.79
CA ALA A 111 15.28 -10.63 -5.38
C ALA A 111 14.13 -10.26 -4.44
N ALA A 112 13.37 -9.20 -4.77
CA ALA A 112 12.19 -8.81 -4.00
C ALA A 112 11.10 -9.88 -4.07
N LEU A 113 10.80 -10.42 -5.25
CA LEU A 113 9.81 -11.50 -5.40
C LEU A 113 10.28 -12.82 -4.77
N ASP A 114 11.56 -13.16 -4.88
CA ASP A 114 12.13 -14.32 -4.20
C ASP A 114 12.02 -14.19 -2.67
N SER A 115 12.18 -12.96 -2.14
CA SER A 115 11.99 -12.70 -0.71
C SER A 115 10.54 -12.92 -0.25
N VAL A 116 9.55 -12.68 -1.12
CA VAL A 116 8.14 -12.96 -0.84
C VAL A 116 7.92 -14.48 -0.72
N VAL A 117 8.37 -15.23 -1.72
CA VAL A 117 8.20 -16.70 -1.76
C VAL A 117 8.94 -17.38 -0.60
N ALA A 118 10.12 -16.84 -0.22
CA ALA A 118 10.89 -17.33 0.93
C ALA A 118 10.15 -17.22 2.28
N GLN A 119 9.04 -16.44 2.36
CA GLN A 119 8.19 -16.38 3.56
C GLN A 119 7.19 -17.55 3.63
N ASP A 120 7.14 -18.43 2.64
CA ASP A 120 6.21 -19.57 2.55
C ASP A 120 4.73 -19.11 2.73
N PRO A 121 4.24 -18.18 1.89
CA PRO A 121 2.89 -17.66 2.02
C PRO A 121 1.85 -18.66 1.51
N ASP A 122 0.70 -18.71 2.18
CA ASP A 122 -0.48 -19.43 1.70
C ASP A 122 -1.19 -18.70 0.56
N LEU A 123 -1.09 -17.35 0.56
CA LEU A 123 -1.65 -16.45 -0.46
C LEU A 123 -0.63 -15.35 -0.77
N ILE A 124 -0.58 -14.93 -2.04
CA ILE A 124 0.16 -13.74 -2.46
C ILE A 124 -0.82 -12.76 -3.10
N PHE A 125 -0.76 -11.49 -2.69
CA PHE A 125 -1.55 -10.40 -3.22
C PHE A 125 -0.66 -9.38 -3.94
N VAL A 126 -1.03 -9.04 -5.18
CA VAL A 126 -0.40 -8.00 -6.00
C VAL A 126 -1.39 -6.86 -6.13
N THR A 127 -1.18 -5.79 -5.40
CA THR A 127 -2.19 -4.74 -5.23
C THR A 127 -2.06 -3.57 -6.21
N GLY A 128 -1.63 -3.84 -7.45
CA GLY A 128 -1.69 -2.90 -8.59
C GLY A 128 -0.40 -2.13 -8.83
N ASP A 129 -0.44 -1.28 -9.86
CA ASP A 129 0.64 -0.47 -10.38
C ASP A 129 1.89 -1.31 -10.74
N ASN A 130 1.65 -2.31 -11.60
CA ASN A 130 2.68 -3.24 -12.04
C ASN A 130 3.68 -2.57 -12.99
N VAL A 131 3.23 -1.68 -13.87
CA VAL A 131 4.05 -0.94 -14.83
C VAL A 131 3.69 0.54 -14.87
N SER A 132 4.65 1.38 -15.30
CA SER A 132 4.42 2.81 -15.56
C SER A 132 4.48 3.15 -17.05
N HIS A 133 4.98 2.27 -17.90
CA HIS A 133 5.16 2.48 -19.34
C HIS A 133 4.94 1.18 -20.10
N VAL A 134 4.36 1.27 -21.30
CA VAL A 134 4.07 0.12 -22.17
C VAL A 134 5.34 -0.65 -22.54
N ASP A 135 6.46 0.04 -22.72
CA ASP A 135 7.75 -0.57 -23.04
C ASP A 135 8.31 -1.48 -21.93
N SER A 136 7.71 -1.42 -20.72
CA SER A 136 8.10 -2.25 -19.57
C SER A 136 7.36 -3.58 -19.52
N LEU A 137 6.36 -3.81 -20.35
CA LEU A 137 5.58 -5.05 -20.36
C LEU A 137 6.43 -6.32 -20.60
N PRO A 138 7.41 -6.34 -21.52
CA PRO A 138 8.30 -7.50 -21.66
C PRO A 138 9.05 -7.80 -20.36
N LEU A 139 9.56 -6.77 -19.69
CA LEU A 139 10.28 -6.92 -18.43
C LEU A 139 9.35 -7.39 -17.29
N LEU A 140 8.10 -6.90 -17.24
CA LEU A 140 7.09 -7.40 -16.31
C LEU A 140 6.88 -8.90 -16.48
N SER A 141 6.67 -9.35 -17.72
CA SER A 141 6.49 -10.77 -18.03
C SER A 141 7.69 -11.60 -17.61
N GLU A 142 8.91 -11.15 -17.90
CA GLU A 142 10.15 -11.85 -17.52
C GLU A 142 10.31 -11.94 -15.99
N VAL A 143 9.95 -10.89 -15.25
CA VAL A 143 10.09 -10.82 -13.78
C VAL A 143 9.05 -11.70 -13.09
N LEU A 144 7.81 -11.76 -13.60
CA LEU A 144 6.73 -12.49 -12.93
C LEU A 144 6.68 -13.97 -13.29
N THR A 145 7.06 -14.35 -14.52
CA THR A 145 6.84 -15.72 -15.03
C THR A 145 7.53 -16.78 -14.16
N GLY A 146 6.71 -17.70 -13.62
CA GLY A 146 7.18 -18.85 -12.82
C GLY A 146 7.75 -18.50 -11.46
N ARG A 147 7.72 -17.23 -11.03
CA ARG A 147 8.38 -16.80 -9.80
C ARG A 147 7.44 -16.76 -8.59
N LEU A 148 6.23 -16.22 -8.76
CA LEU A 148 5.26 -16.16 -7.67
C LEU A 148 4.43 -17.44 -7.61
N HIS A 149 4.42 -18.10 -6.46
CA HIS A 149 3.58 -19.26 -6.18
C HIS A 149 3.20 -19.29 -4.71
N ALA A 150 1.98 -19.69 -4.43
CA ALA A 150 1.43 -19.85 -3.09
C ALA A 150 0.39 -20.97 -3.07
N ARG A 151 0.20 -21.60 -1.90
CA ARG A 151 -0.65 -22.78 -1.73
C ARG A 151 -2.09 -22.59 -2.23
N PHE A 152 -2.68 -21.41 -1.97
CA PHE A 152 -4.06 -21.09 -2.36
C PHE A 152 -4.14 -20.08 -3.49
N GLY A 153 -3.00 -19.73 -4.10
CA GLY A 153 -2.91 -18.92 -5.29
C GLY A 153 -2.33 -17.53 -5.10
N VAL A 154 -2.09 -16.91 -6.23
CA VAL A 154 -1.62 -15.51 -6.35
C VAL A 154 -2.76 -14.71 -6.97
N PHE A 155 -3.14 -13.60 -6.34
CA PHE A 155 -4.26 -12.77 -6.75
C PHE A 155 -3.79 -11.34 -7.02
N ALA A 156 -4.41 -10.68 -8.01
CA ALA A 156 -4.06 -9.30 -8.37
C ALA A 156 -5.27 -8.43 -8.68
N VAL A 157 -5.09 -7.14 -8.44
CA VAL A 157 -5.89 -6.04 -9.01
C VAL A 157 -4.98 -5.13 -9.81
N LEU A 158 -5.54 -4.30 -10.69
CA LEU A 158 -4.82 -3.25 -11.39
C LEU A 158 -4.82 -1.95 -10.58
N GLY A 159 -3.76 -1.16 -10.75
CA GLY A 159 -3.69 0.21 -10.25
C GLY A 159 -3.87 1.25 -11.35
N ASN A 160 -3.84 2.53 -10.99
CA ASN A 160 -4.06 3.63 -11.93
C ASN A 160 -3.03 3.66 -13.06
N HIS A 161 -1.77 3.38 -12.78
CA HIS A 161 -0.74 3.34 -13.82
C HIS A 161 -0.93 2.19 -14.80
N ASP A 162 -1.43 1.06 -14.36
CA ASP A 162 -1.78 -0.05 -15.25
C ASP A 162 -2.92 0.37 -16.21
N PHE A 163 -3.95 1.08 -15.69
CA PHE A 163 -5.06 1.60 -16.49
C PHE A 163 -4.61 2.69 -17.47
N GLU A 164 -3.74 3.59 -17.06
CA GLU A 164 -3.20 4.66 -17.90
C GLU A 164 -2.26 4.15 -18.99
N THR A 165 -1.59 3.02 -18.73
CA THR A 165 -0.58 2.47 -19.65
C THR A 165 -1.17 1.54 -20.69
N ALA A 166 -1.57 0.32 -20.30
CA ALA A 166 -2.10 -0.70 -21.19
C ALA A 166 -2.81 -1.80 -20.37
N PRO A 167 -4.01 -1.57 -19.84
CA PRO A 167 -4.64 -2.47 -18.88
C PRO A 167 -4.82 -3.90 -19.42
N GLU A 168 -5.18 -4.06 -20.70
CA GLU A 168 -5.35 -5.41 -21.27
C GLU A 168 -4.02 -6.17 -21.39
N ALA A 169 -2.95 -5.49 -21.74
CA ALA A 169 -1.63 -6.13 -21.83
C ALA A 169 -1.09 -6.51 -20.44
N VAL A 170 -1.34 -5.69 -19.42
CA VAL A 170 -1.01 -6.03 -18.03
C VAL A 170 -1.82 -7.25 -17.57
N ARG A 171 -3.13 -7.29 -17.85
CA ARG A 171 -4.00 -8.45 -17.56
C ARG A 171 -3.47 -9.73 -18.18
N GLN A 172 -3.05 -9.65 -19.45
CA GLN A 172 -2.47 -10.78 -20.17
C GLN A 172 -1.15 -11.25 -19.54
N ALA A 173 -0.26 -10.31 -19.16
CA ALA A 173 1.00 -10.63 -18.52
C ALA A 173 0.79 -11.30 -17.14
N LEU A 174 -0.13 -10.79 -16.32
CA LEU A 174 -0.51 -11.38 -15.03
C LEU A 174 -1.08 -12.79 -15.22
N SER A 175 -2.01 -12.97 -16.16
CA SER A 175 -2.62 -14.28 -16.46
C SER A 175 -1.59 -15.28 -16.97
N ALA A 176 -0.68 -14.87 -17.85
CA ALA A 176 0.40 -15.71 -18.35
C ALA A 176 1.38 -16.14 -17.24
N ALA A 177 1.53 -15.33 -16.20
CA ALA A 177 2.30 -15.67 -15.01
C ALA A 177 1.54 -16.55 -14.00
N GLY A 178 0.29 -16.97 -14.31
CA GLY A 178 -0.54 -17.79 -13.43
C GLY A 178 -1.20 -17.00 -12.27
N ILE A 179 -1.26 -15.67 -12.39
CA ILE A 179 -1.85 -14.79 -11.39
C ILE A 179 -3.33 -14.58 -11.69
N THR A 180 -4.19 -14.86 -10.72
CA THR A 180 -5.64 -14.69 -10.82
C THR A 180 -6.03 -13.26 -10.55
N ARG A 181 -6.64 -12.58 -11.53
CA ARG A 181 -7.16 -11.24 -11.33
C ARG A 181 -8.53 -11.30 -10.62
N VAL A 182 -8.69 -10.46 -9.61
CA VAL A 182 -9.96 -10.20 -8.91
C VAL A 182 -10.29 -8.71 -9.05
N SER A 183 -11.32 -8.34 -9.81
CA SER A 183 -11.60 -6.92 -10.09
C SER A 183 -12.91 -6.41 -9.50
N SER A 184 -13.97 -7.22 -9.59
CA SER A 184 -15.31 -6.90 -9.04
C SER A 184 -15.94 -8.10 -8.35
N ASP A 185 -15.23 -9.23 -8.38
CA ASP A 185 -15.71 -10.54 -7.96
C ASP A 185 -14.94 -11.06 -6.76
N CYS A 186 -15.44 -12.14 -6.19
CA CYS A 186 -14.81 -12.88 -5.10
C CYS A 186 -14.53 -14.33 -5.51
N VAL A 187 -13.38 -14.82 -5.11
CA VAL A 187 -12.98 -16.22 -5.21
C VAL A 187 -13.07 -16.85 -3.82
N ARG A 188 -13.85 -17.91 -3.68
CA ARG A 188 -13.96 -18.67 -2.44
C ARG A 188 -12.81 -19.65 -2.32
N LEU A 189 -12.13 -19.62 -1.19
CA LEU A 189 -11.08 -20.57 -0.87
C LEU A 189 -11.64 -21.91 -0.34
N PRO A 190 -10.83 -22.98 -0.28
CA PRO A 190 -11.25 -24.29 0.21
C PRO A 190 -11.84 -24.21 1.63
N GLN A 191 -12.99 -24.87 1.86
CA GLN A 191 -13.66 -24.87 3.17
C GLN A 191 -12.83 -25.47 4.31
N SER A 192 -11.77 -26.20 3.98
CA SER A 192 -10.83 -26.75 4.97
C SER A 192 -10.10 -25.68 5.78
N ILE A 193 -9.97 -24.45 5.24
CA ILE A 193 -9.34 -23.34 5.97
C ILE A 193 -10.34 -22.41 6.66
N GLY A 194 -11.63 -22.60 6.45
CA GLY A 194 -12.70 -21.74 6.96
C GLY A 194 -13.53 -21.13 5.85
N ARG A 195 -14.37 -20.17 6.20
CA ARG A 195 -15.18 -19.42 5.24
C ARG A 195 -14.41 -18.18 4.77
N VAL A 196 -13.42 -18.39 3.92
CA VAL A 196 -12.54 -17.33 3.42
C VAL A 196 -12.84 -17.01 1.97
N VAL A 197 -12.96 -15.73 1.64
CA VAL A 197 -13.12 -15.23 0.28
C VAL A 197 -12.05 -14.20 -0.03
N VAL A 198 -11.48 -14.26 -1.24
CA VAL A 198 -10.56 -13.27 -1.78
C VAL A 198 -11.32 -12.44 -2.80
N CYS A 199 -11.46 -11.15 -2.56
CA CYS A 199 -12.20 -10.22 -3.43
C CYS A 199 -11.29 -9.11 -3.94
N GLY A 200 -11.72 -8.39 -4.97
CA GLY A 200 -10.97 -7.26 -5.48
C GLY A 200 -11.85 -6.09 -5.91
N THR A 201 -11.26 -4.91 -5.90
CA THR A 201 -11.83 -3.71 -6.50
C THR A 201 -10.72 -2.93 -7.21
N GLU A 202 -11.00 -2.46 -8.41
CA GLU A 202 -10.12 -1.60 -9.19
C GLU A 202 -10.62 -0.14 -9.20
N ALA A 203 -11.65 0.18 -8.38
CA ALA A 203 -12.15 1.54 -8.24
C ALA A 203 -11.09 2.49 -7.65
N PRO A 204 -11.06 3.77 -8.07
CA PRO A 204 -12.01 4.44 -8.95
C PRO A 204 -11.68 4.31 -10.46
N TRP A 205 -10.59 3.66 -10.83
CA TRP A 205 -10.11 3.60 -12.23
C TRP A 205 -10.72 2.46 -13.05
N GLY A 206 -11.19 1.42 -12.38
CA GLY A 206 -11.78 0.22 -12.96
C GLY A 206 -13.03 -0.25 -12.21
N PRO A 207 -13.40 -1.54 -12.37
CA PRO A 207 -14.59 -2.08 -11.76
C PRO A 207 -14.57 -1.97 -10.23
N LYS A 208 -15.72 -1.61 -9.67
CA LYS A 208 -15.98 -1.62 -8.23
C LYS A 208 -16.38 -3.04 -7.79
N LEU A 209 -16.11 -3.39 -6.54
CA LEU A 209 -16.60 -4.62 -5.96
C LEU A 209 -18.13 -4.60 -5.91
N GLU A 210 -18.75 -5.50 -6.67
CA GLU A 210 -20.22 -5.63 -6.77
C GLU A 210 -20.76 -6.80 -5.97
N THR A 211 -19.91 -7.81 -5.72
CA THR A 211 -20.30 -9.00 -4.94
C THR A 211 -20.54 -8.63 -3.48
N PRO A 212 -21.77 -8.85 -2.94
CA PRO A 212 -22.04 -8.59 -1.54
C PRO A 212 -21.17 -9.45 -0.63
N LEU A 213 -20.57 -8.84 0.39
CA LEU A 213 -19.80 -9.54 1.40
C LEU A 213 -20.75 -10.20 2.40
N ALA A 214 -20.62 -11.51 2.59
CA ALA A 214 -21.42 -12.22 3.57
C ALA A 214 -20.87 -12.00 4.99
N ALA A 215 -21.73 -11.65 5.94
CA ALA A 215 -21.35 -11.28 7.31
C ALA A 215 -20.55 -12.34 8.08
N HIS A 216 -20.55 -13.59 7.61
CA HIS A 216 -19.84 -14.69 8.26
C HIS A 216 -18.62 -15.19 7.47
N ASP A 217 -18.28 -14.52 6.37
CA ASP A 217 -17.10 -14.84 5.60
C ASP A 217 -15.94 -13.91 6.01
N LEU A 218 -14.76 -14.48 6.19
CA LEU A 218 -13.52 -13.70 6.27
C LEU A 218 -13.19 -13.20 4.86
N SER A 219 -13.42 -11.93 4.61
CA SER A 219 -13.13 -11.30 3.32
C SER A 219 -11.75 -10.66 3.31
N LEU A 220 -10.89 -11.15 2.41
CA LEU A 220 -9.57 -10.59 2.12
C LEU A 220 -9.67 -9.80 0.82
N ILE A 221 -9.58 -8.48 0.90
CA ILE A 221 -9.90 -7.61 -0.24
C ILE A 221 -8.65 -6.93 -0.76
N LEU A 222 -8.41 -7.05 -2.06
CA LEU A 222 -7.40 -6.29 -2.77
C LEU A 222 -8.03 -4.99 -3.29
N SER A 223 -7.45 -3.86 -2.92
CA SER A 223 -7.82 -2.53 -3.41
C SER A 223 -6.56 -1.72 -3.63
N HIS A 224 -6.28 -1.31 -4.88
CA HIS A 224 -5.04 -0.58 -5.13
C HIS A 224 -4.90 0.65 -4.23
N THR A 225 -5.93 1.50 -4.16
CA THR A 225 -5.91 2.67 -3.28
C THR A 225 -6.54 2.41 -1.91
N PRO A 226 -5.96 2.94 -0.82
CA PRO A 226 -6.58 2.91 0.50
C PRO A 226 -7.83 3.80 0.61
N ASP A 227 -8.08 4.67 -0.37
CA ASP A 227 -9.21 5.59 -0.37
C ASP A 227 -10.58 4.89 -0.38
N ASN A 228 -10.62 3.62 -0.80
CA ASN A 228 -11.83 2.81 -0.80
C ASN A 228 -12.22 2.26 0.59
N ILE A 229 -11.38 2.45 1.61
CA ILE A 229 -11.55 1.76 2.91
C ILE A 229 -12.88 2.05 3.59
N TYR A 230 -13.39 3.28 3.52
CA TYR A 230 -14.66 3.62 4.18
C TYR A 230 -15.85 2.91 3.52
N ASP A 231 -15.85 2.84 2.18
CA ASP A 231 -16.89 2.12 1.43
C ASP A 231 -16.81 0.61 1.67
N LEU A 232 -15.61 0.06 1.68
CA LEU A 232 -15.38 -1.38 1.92
C LEU A 232 -15.73 -1.76 3.36
N ALA A 233 -15.34 -0.95 4.34
CA ALA A 233 -15.71 -1.18 5.73
C ALA A 233 -17.23 -1.10 5.95
N ALA A 234 -17.92 -0.17 5.29
CA ALA A 234 -19.39 -0.08 5.32
C ALA A 234 -20.07 -1.30 4.69
N GLN A 235 -19.42 -2.01 3.75
CA GLN A 235 -19.87 -3.26 3.16
C GLN A 235 -19.54 -4.49 4.03
N GLY A 236 -18.84 -4.32 5.15
CA GLY A 236 -18.48 -5.41 6.06
C GLY A 236 -17.16 -6.11 5.67
N ALA A 237 -16.22 -5.42 5.02
CA ALA A 237 -14.90 -5.95 4.75
C ALA A 237 -14.19 -6.35 6.05
N SER A 238 -13.47 -7.50 6.04
CA SER A 238 -12.67 -7.94 7.18
C SER A 238 -11.25 -7.39 7.10
N VAL A 239 -10.53 -7.67 6.01
CA VAL A 239 -9.15 -7.23 5.80
C VAL A 239 -8.99 -6.68 4.39
N VAL A 240 -8.40 -5.50 4.26
CA VAL A 240 -8.13 -4.81 3.00
C VAL A 240 -6.63 -4.61 2.84
N PHE A 241 -6.13 -4.90 1.64
CA PHE A 241 -4.72 -4.74 1.26
C PHE A 241 -4.62 -3.69 0.16
N SER A 242 -3.83 -2.64 0.40
CA SER A 242 -3.68 -1.50 -0.52
C SER A 242 -2.21 -1.09 -0.71
N GLY A 243 -1.94 -0.37 -1.80
CA GLY A 243 -0.69 0.30 -2.12
C GLY A 243 -0.92 1.76 -2.46
N HIS A 244 -0.54 2.18 -3.67
CA HIS A 244 -0.81 3.49 -4.28
C HIS A 244 -0.09 4.68 -3.62
N THR A 245 0.04 4.69 -2.32
CA THR A 245 0.56 5.82 -1.55
C THR A 245 2.07 5.96 -1.61
N HIS A 246 2.78 4.87 -1.92
CA HIS A 246 4.24 4.75 -1.84
C HIS A 246 4.83 5.16 -0.49
N GLY A 247 4.04 5.18 0.59
CA GLY A 247 4.45 5.80 1.85
C GLY A 247 4.84 7.28 1.70
N GLY A 248 4.42 7.91 0.57
CA GLY A 248 4.81 9.25 0.14
C GLY A 248 6.19 9.32 -0.51
N GLN A 249 6.92 8.21 -0.68
CA GLN A 249 8.21 8.07 -1.35
C GLN A 249 9.34 8.98 -0.82
N LEU A 250 9.02 10.25 -0.56
CA LEU A 250 9.92 11.25 0.04
C LEU A 250 9.42 11.61 1.43
N ARG A 251 10.17 11.20 2.45
CA ARG A 251 9.81 11.42 3.85
C ARG A 251 10.87 12.26 4.57
N VAL A 252 10.46 12.92 5.62
CA VAL A 252 11.36 13.66 6.52
C VAL A 252 11.26 13.02 7.90
N PRO A 253 12.40 12.64 8.53
CA PRO A 253 12.40 12.07 9.86
C PRO A 253 11.63 12.96 10.86
N GLY A 254 10.75 12.34 11.63
CA GLY A 254 9.90 13.05 12.59
C GLY A 254 8.71 13.80 11.98
N PHE A 255 8.71 14.08 10.67
CA PHE A 255 7.59 14.73 9.99
C PHE A 255 6.72 13.74 9.20
N GLY A 256 7.33 12.74 8.56
CA GLY A 256 6.66 11.76 7.70
C GLY A 256 6.66 12.14 6.23
N ALA A 257 5.71 11.62 5.46
CA ALA A 257 5.59 11.83 4.03
C ALA A 257 5.37 13.31 3.67
N LEU A 258 6.04 13.78 2.61
CA LEU A 258 5.83 15.15 2.10
C LEU A 258 4.57 15.25 1.25
N VAL A 259 4.33 14.26 0.39
CA VAL A 259 3.17 14.17 -0.49
C VAL A 259 2.67 12.73 -0.52
N VAL A 260 1.36 12.56 -0.52
CA VAL A 260 0.71 11.24 -0.67
C VAL A 260 -0.43 11.39 -1.68
N PRO A 261 -0.51 10.54 -2.70
CA PRO A 261 -1.58 10.58 -3.71
C PRO A 261 -2.87 9.94 -3.17
N SER A 262 -3.47 10.54 -2.15
CA SER A 262 -4.69 10.06 -1.51
C SER A 262 -5.61 11.23 -1.20
N SER A 263 -6.92 11.01 -1.33
CA SER A 263 -7.97 11.96 -0.93
C SER A 263 -7.94 12.25 0.57
N TYR A 264 -7.42 11.31 1.34
CA TYR A 264 -7.27 11.45 2.80
C TYR A 264 -5.87 11.91 3.23
N GLY A 265 -5.02 12.33 2.27
CA GLY A 265 -3.66 12.78 2.56
C GLY A 265 -2.84 11.66 3.21
N ARG A 266 -2.19 11.98 4.34
CA ARG A 266 -1.29 11.05 5.04
C ARG A 266 -1.98 10.14 6.05
N ARG A 267 -3.31 10.13 6.09
CA ARG A 267 -4.08 9.33 7.06
C ARG A 267 -3.78 7.84 6.97
N PHE A 268 -3.64 7.35 5.75
CA PHE A 268 -3.37 5.95 5.42
C PHE A 268 -2.14 5.84 4.51
N ASP A 269 -1.04 6.47 4.91
CA ASP A 269 0.16 6.55 4.06
C ASP A 269 0.96 5.25 3.99
N GLU A 270 1.09 4.52 5.10
CA GLU A 270 1.77 3.21 5.20
C GLU A 270 1.42 2.51 6.51
N GLY A 271 1.45 1.19 6.53
CA GLY A 271 1.31 0.38 7.73
C GLY A 271 -0.08 -0.21 7.92
N HIS A 272 -0.46 -0.47 9.18
CA HIS A 272 -1.70 -1.12 9.56
C HIS A 272 -2.66 -0.14 10.25
N PHE A 273 -3.90 -0.11 9.76
CA PHE A 273 -4.96 0.76 10.25
C PHE A 273 -6.24 -0.04 10.51
N ARG A 274 -7.15 0.53 11.32
CA ARG A 274 -8.47 -0.04 11.55
C ARG A 274 -9.56 1.00 11.30
N VAL A 275 -10.51 0.66 10.43
CA VAL A 275 -11.60 1.56 10.02
C VAL A 275 -12.91 0.80 10.03
N GLY A 276 -13.87 1.20 10.88
CA GLY A 276 -15.21 0.63 10.91
C GLY A 276 -15.26 -0.89 11.15
N GLY A 277 -14.23 -1.47 11.77
CA GLY A 277 -14.14 -2.93 11.96
C GLY A 277 -13.26 -3.65 10.93
N ALA A 278 -12.94 -3.03 9.79
CA ALA A 278 -12.03 -3.56 8.81
C ALA A 278 -10.56 -3.24 9.17
N ASP A 279 -9.69 -4.21 9.02
CA ASP A 279 -8.23 -4.01 9.07
C ASP A 279 -7.73 -3.62 7.67
N LEU A 280 -6.90 -2.57 7.59
CA LEU A 280 -6.33 -2.06 6.35
C LEU A 280 -4.81 -2.10 6.41
N PHE A 281 -4.19 -2.83 5.51
CA PHE A 281 -2.73 -2.82 5.31
C PHE A 281 -2.39 -1.98 4.09
N VAL A 282 -1.46 -1.04 4.25
CA VAL A 282 -1.00 -0.15 3.17
C VAL A 282 0.49 -0.31 3.00
N SER A 283 0.88 -0.88 1.85
CA SER A 283 2.27 -1.09 1.46
C SER A 283 2.87 0.20 0.90
N THR A 284 4.15 0.39 1.15
CA THR A 284 4.94 1.44 0.49
C THR A 284 5.31 1.10 -0.95
N GLY A 285 5.07 -0.15 -1.38
CA GLY A 285 5.37 -0.63 -2.71
C GLY A 285 6.84 -1.00 -2.94
N LEU A 286 7.08 -1.80 -3.96
CA LEU A 286 8.43 -2.28 -4.32
C LEU A 286 9.18 -1.31 -5.24
N GLY A 287 8.51 -0.75 -6.24
CA GLY A 287 9.10 0.17 -7.20
C GLY A 287 9.20 1.60 -6.67
N ALA A 288 9.55 2.50 -7.54
CA ALA A 288 9.52 3.93 -7.28
C ALA A 288 8.96 4.67 -8.49
N TYR A 289 7.92 5.49 -8.26
CA TYR A 289 7.39 6.37 -9.28
C TYR A 289 8.34 7.55 -9.52
N HIS A 290 8.07 8.37 -10.51
CA HIS A 290 8.97 9.46 -10.91
C HIS A 290 9.05 10.62 -9.89
N PRO A 291 10.26 11.04 -9.43
CA PRO A 291 11.58 10.49 -9.73
C PRO A 291 11.79 9.12 -9.05
N PRO A 292 12.56 8.19 -9.67
CA PRO A 292 12.77 6.85 -9.12
C PRO A 292 13.73 6.88 -7.93
N LEU A 293 13.33 7.57 -6.87
CA LEU A 293 14.11 7.85 -5.68
C LEU A 293 13.21 7.77 -4.45
N ARG A 294 13.64 7.00 -3.44
CA ARG A 294 13.01 6.95 -2.13
C ARG A 294 13.94 7.55 -1.09
N ILE A 295 13.42 8.45 -0.25
CA ILE A 295 14.16 9.09 0.84
C ILE A 295 13.44 8.78 2.16
N TYR A 296 14.13 8.11 3.09
CA TYR A 296 13.58 7.63 4.36
C TYR A 296 12.25 6.88 4.22
N CYS A 297 12.05 6.23 3.08
CA CYS A 297 10.86 5.47 2.74
C CYS A 297 11.27 4.18 2.04
N GLN A 298 11.43 3.11 2.78
CA GLN A 298 11.89 1.83 2.26
C GLN A 298 10.80 1.17 1.42
N PRO A 299 11.15 0.48 0.33
CA PRO A 299 10.23 -0.45 -0.32
C PRO A 299 9.92 -1.60 0.63
N ASP A 300 8.70 -2.11 0.59
CA ASP A 300 8.28 -3.14 1.54
C ASP A 300 7.54 -4.32 0.90
N VAL A 301 7.59 -5.42 1.63
CA VAL A 301 6.69 -6.56 1.52
C VAL A 301 5.94 -6.65 2.86
N ILE A 302 4.62 -6.75 2.80
CA ILE A 302 3.80 -6.97 3.99
C ILE A 302 3.44 -8.45 4.08
N VAL A 303 3.70 -9.06 5.23
CA VAL A 303 3.30 -10.44 5.56
C VAL A 303 2.33 -10.38 6.73
N VAL A 304 1.13 -10.90 6.55
CA VAL A 304 0.10 -10.96 7.59
C VAL A 304 -0.18 -12.41 7.92
N ASP A 305 0.06 -12.81 9.15
CA ASP A 305 -0.39 -14.07 9.69
C ASP A 305 -1.77 -13.88 10.35
N LEU A 306 -2.79 -14.45 9.73
CA LEU A 306 -4.11 -14.58 10.33
C LEU A 306 -4.07 -15.84 11.19
N VAL A 307 -4.27 -15.70 12.52
CA VAL A 307 -4.04 -16.79 13.48
C VAL A 307 -5.30 -17.15 14.24
N ASN A 308 -5.57 -18.46 14.35
CA ASN A 308 -6.58 -18.97 15.23
C ASN A 308 -5.96 -19.52 16.51
N ASP A 309 -5.99 -18.71 17.59
CA ASP A 309 -5.45 -19.07 18.90
C ASP A 309 -6.35 -20.02 19.71
N GLN A 310 -7.59 -20.25 19.26
CA GLN A 310 -8.56 -21.08 19.99
C GLN A 310 -8.39 -22.58 19.73
N GLY A 311 -7.39 -22.98 18.96
CA GLY A 311 -7.00 -24.37 18.72
C GLY A 311 -8.02 -25.13 17.84
N VAL A 312 -7.55 -25.57 16.68
CA VAL A 312 -8.21 -26.64 15.89
C VAL A 312 -7.74 -27.99 16.40
#